data_fc62028f3ecd9eee62341724d354bbaf
#
_entry.id   fc62028f3ecd9eee62341724d354bbaf
#
_cell.length_a   1.000
_cell.length_b   1.000
_cell.length_c   1.000
_cell.angle_alpha   90.00
_cell.angle_beta   90.00
_cell.angle_gamma   90.00
#
_symmetry.space_group_name_H-M   'P 1'
#
loop_
_entity.id
_entity.type
_entity.pdbx_description
1 polymer ?
#
loop_
_entity_poly.entity_id
_entity_poly.type
_entity_poly.pdbx_seq_one_letter_code
_entity_poly.pdbx_strand_id
1 'polypeptide(L)'
;MAESVGLPFGTYVAVTDLVSPDAGLLAGTAVVWLLIAARRIVTGSVTSLLMISAVVLTIQTAVAVSTGYLWMFQLQFPLANLAMCLVFARTAPTRKPLVAQLAAEVVAFKQSDDNHPGLHRFFQGATWFWAGLFLLLTLGMAVMMETEPFKLFMLLSSVVTLGLTAFGAAVCALWFFAVIRRLGLGLRFSAA
;
A
#
# COMPACT_ATOMS: atom_id res chain seq x y z
N MET A 1 -13.29 -4.10 5.38
CA MET A 1 -12.00 -3.45 5.11
C MET A 1 -12.08 -1.93 5.01
N ALA A 2 -13.10 -1.33 4.37
CA ALA A 2 -13.25 0.13 4.33
C ALA A 2 -13.42 0.78 5.72
N GLU A 3 -14.09 0.12 6.65
CA GLU A 3 -14.33 0.62 8.01
C GLU A 3 -13.05 0.71 8.85
N SER A 4 -12.11 -0.21 8.68
CA SER A 4 -10.87 -0.24 9.46
C SER A 4 -9.86 0.85 9.10
N VAL A 5 -10.02 1.48 7.94
CA VAL A 5 -9.18 2.62 7.51
C VAL A 5 -9.97 3.93 7.60
N GLY A 6 -11.25 3.91 7.25
CA GLY A 6 -12.09 5.11 7.21
C GLY A 6 -12.37 5.71 8.57
N LEU A 7 -12.64 4.90 9.60
CA LEU A 7 -12.94 5.37 10.94
C LEU A 7 -11.74 6.07 11.63
N PRO A 8 -10.53 5.48 11.68
CA PRO A 8 -9.37 6.16 12.26
C PRO A 8 -9.02 7.45 11.53
N PHE A 9 -9.09 7.44 10.20
CA PHE A 9 -8.80 8.62 9.39
C PHE A 9 -9.86 9.72 9.57
N GLY A 10 -11.14 9.38 9.56
CA GLY A 10 -12.22 10.32 9.81
C GLY A 10 -12.14 10.95 11.21
N THR A 11 -11.79 10.15 12.23
CA THR A 11 -11.59 10.65 13.59
C THR A 11 -10.39 11.58 13.66
N TYR A 12 -9.27 11.21 13.01
CA TYR A 12 -8.10 12.06 12.90
C TYR A 12 -8.46 13.45 12.33
N VAL A 13 -9.14 13.48 11.18
CA VAL A 13 -9.53 14.74 10.51
C VAL A 13 -10.44 15.56 11.40
N ALA A 14 -11.49 14.96 11.96
CA ALA A 14 -12.46 15.65 12.79
C ALA A 14 -11.82 16.25 14.06
N VAL A 15 -10.98 15.49 14.76
CA VAL A 15 -10.31 15.97 15.98
C VAL A 15 -9.23 17.01 15.66
N THR A 16 -8.52 16.87 14.54
CA THR A 16 -7.55 17.87 14.08
C THR A 16 -8.22 19.22 13.81
N ASP A 17 -9.43 19.21 13.24
CA ASP A 17 -10.18 20.44 12.96
C ASP A 17 -10.74 21.11 14.22
N LEU A 18 -11.08 20.32 15.23
CA LEU A 18 -11.75 20.81 16.45
C LEU A 18 -10.76 21.20 17.55
N VAL A 19 -9.59 20.57 17.61
CA VAL A 19 -8.66 20.72 18.74
C VAL A 19 -7.24 21.06 18.27
N SER A 20 -6.51 20.07 17.75
CA SER A 20 -5.12 20.24 17.27
C SER A 20 -4.68 19.00 16.46
N PRO A 21 -3.61 19.14 15.63
CA PRO A 21 -3.05 18.00 14.91
C PRO A 21 -2.55 16.87 15.83
N ASP A 22 -1.96 17.22 16.97
CA ASP A 22 -1.48 16.22 17.94
C ASP A 22 -2.62 15.43 18.58
N ALA A 23 -3.70 16.14 18.96
CA ALA A 23 -4.90 15.50 19.46
C ALA A 23 -5.55 14.59 18.41
N GLY A 24 -5.53 15.00 17.14
CA GLY A 24 -5.98 14.18 16.01
C GLY A 24 -5.20 12.88 15.86
N LEU A 25 -3.86 12.94 15.93
CA LEU A 25 -2.98 11.75 15.86
C LEU A 25 -3.26 10.79 17.02
N LEU A 26 -3.39 11.31 18.25
CA LEU A 26 -3.70 10.50 19.42
C LEU A 26 -5.08 9.85 19.30
N ALA A 27 -6.10 10.61 18.90
CA ALA A 27 -7.45 10.10 18.71
C ALA A 27 -7.52 9.03 17.62
N GLY A 28 -6.89 9.25 16.46
CA GLY A 28 -6.81 8.28 15.38
C GLY A 28 -6.13 6.97 15.83
N THR A 29 -5.02 7.08 16.58
CA THR A 29 -4.31 5.91 17.13
C THR A 29 -5.16 5.17 18.17
N ALA A 30 -5.87 5.88 19.03
CA ALA A 30 -6.78 5.28 20.02
C ALA A 30 -7.91 4.50 19.33
N VAL A 31 -8.49 5.04 18.26
CA VAL A 31 -9.54 4.34 17.48
C VAL A 31 -9.01 3.05 16.86
N VAL A 32 -7.76 3.02 16.36
CA VAL A 32 -7.14 1.77 15.85
C VAL A 32 -7.10 0.71 16.96
N TRP A 33 -6.67 1.05 18.16
CA TRP A 33 -6.65 0.12 19.30
C TRP A 33 -8.03 -0.33 19.73
N LEU A 34 -9.02 0.57 19.73
CA LEU A 34 -10.42 0.21 20.01
C LEU A 34 -10.97 -0.78 18.97
N LEU A 35 -10.69 -0.56 17.69
CA LEU A 35 -11.08 -1.50 16.62
C LEU A 35 -10.41 -2.87 16.78
N ILE A 36 -9.13 -2.90 17.17
CA ILE A 36 -8.42 -4.16 17.46
C ILE A 36 -9.08 -4.90 18.65
N ALA A 37 -9.38 -4.17 19.72
CA ALA A 37 -10.03 -4.73 20.90
C ALA A 37 -11.43 -5.27 20.55
N ALA A 38 -12.24 -4.48 19.86
CA ALA A 38 -13.57 -4.89 19.39
C ALA A 38 -13.49 -6.13 18.50
N ARG A 39 -12.55 -6.16 17.54
CA ARG A 39 -12.35 -7.32 16.68
C ARG A 39 -11.93 -8.56 17.47
N ARG A 40 -11.06 -8.42 18.45
CA ARG A 40 -10.64 -9.54 19.31
C ARG A 40 -11.80 -10.11 20.10
N ILE A 41 -12.70 -9.26 20.58
CA ILE A 41 -13.90 -9.68 21.32
C ILE A 41 -14.88 -10.43 20.41
N VAL A 42 -15.11 -9.89 19.19
CA VAL A 42 -16.12 -10.45 18.25
C VAL A 42 -15.63 -11.70 17.53
N THR A 43 -14.37 -11.70 17.06
CA THR A 43 -13.84 -12.79 16.20
C THR A 43 -12.86 -13.72 16.92
N GLY A 44 -12.47 -13.41 18.15
CA GLY A 44 -11.49 -14.19 18.93
C GLY A 44 -10.05 -14.13 18.40
N SER A 45 -9.82 -13.56 17.21
CA SER A 45 -8.51 -13.52 16.56
C SER A 45 -8.19 -12.13 15.98
N VAL A 46 -6.91 -11.77 16.05
CA VAL A 46 -6.38 -10.53 15.43
C VAL A 46 -5.23 -10.93 14.52
N THR A 47 -5.22 -10.42 13.30
CA THR A 47 -4.16 -10.69 12.33
C THR A 47 -2.85 -10.06 12.81
N SER A 48 -1.74 -10.80 12.75
CA SER A 48 -0.41 -10.31 13.16
C SER A 48 -0.03 -9.01 12.44
N LEU A 49 -0.40 -8.88 11.16
CA LEU A 49 -0.17 -7.68 10.37
C LEU A 49 -0.87 -6.44 10.98
N LEU A 50 -2.11 -6.59 11.45
CA LEU A 50 -2.86 -5.50 12.07
C LEU A 50 -2.22 -5.07 13.40
N MET A 51 -1.72 -6.03 14.20
CA MET A 51 -1.01 -5.73 15.44
C MET A 51 0.31 -4.98 15.18
N ILE A 52 1.10 -5.44 14.22
CA ILE A 52 2.35 -4.78 13.82
C ILE A 52 2.07 -3.35 13.36
N SER A 53 1.07 -3.16 12.51
CA SER A 53 0.68 -1.82 12.01
C SER A 53 0.26 -0.89 13.14
N ALA A 54 -0.51 -1.38 14.12
CA ALA A 54 -0.94 -0.59 15.28
C ALA A 54 0.24 -0.19 16.17
N VAL A 55 1.17 -1.11 16.42
CA VAL A 55 2.38 -0.82 17.21
C VAL A 55 3.25 0.22 16.51
N VAL A 56 3.49 0.05 15.21
CA VAL A 56 4.27 1.02 14.41
C VAL A 56 3.59 2.40 14.44
N LEU A 57 2.27 2.47 14.22
CA LEU A 57 1.51 3.72 14.30
C LEU A 57 1.62 4.37 15.69
N THR A 58 1.55 3.58 16.75
CA THR A 58 1.68 4.09 18.13
C THR A 58 3.06 4.69 18.38
N ILE A 59 4.13 4.00 17.96
CA ILE A 59 5.50 4.52 18.10
C ILE A 59 5.65 5.83 17.32
N GLN A 60 5.16 5.88 16.10
CA GLN A 60 5.23 7.08 15.26
C GLN A 60 4.46 8.25 15.86
N THR A 61 3.24 8.02 16.35
CA THR A 61 2.44 9.03 17.04
C THR A 61 3.15 9.52 18.29
N ALA A 62 3.70 8.61 19.11
CA ALA A 62 4.45 8.98 20.32
C ALA A 62 5.68 9.85 19.99
N VAL A 63 6.43 9.50 18.96
CA VAL A 63 7.58 10.28 18.49
C VAL A 63 7.14 11.65 17.97
N ALA A 64 6.11 11.72 17.14
CA ALA A 64 5.62 12.99 16.58
C ALA A 64 5.15 13.94 17.68
N VAL A 65 4.36 13.45 18.62
CA VAL A 65 3.82 14.25 19.74
C VAL A 65 4.92 14.65 20.72
N SER A 66 5.87 13.75 21.06
CA SER A 66 6.94 14.05 22.03
C SER A 66 7.98 15.02 21.50
N THR A 67 8.23 14.99 20.19
CA THR A 67 9.22 15.89 19.56
C THR A 67 8.60 17.19 19.05
N GLY A 68 7.29 17.25 18.88
CA GLY A 68 6.58 18.34 18.21
C GLY A 68 6.86 18.45 16.71
N TYR A 69 7.56 17.47 16.13
CA TYR A 69 7.93 17.46 14.73
C TYR A 69 6.97 16.59 13.91
N LEU A 70 5.84 17.13 13.50
CA LEU A 70 4.84 16.44 12.67
C LEU A 70 5.40 15.96 11.31
N TRP A 71 6.43 16.63 10.79
CA TRP A 71 7.09 16.20 9.54
C TRP A 71 7.73 14.82 9.64
N MET A 72 8.13 14.36 10.83
CA MET A 72 8.64 13.00 11.02
C MET A 72 7.55 11.95 10.74
N PHE A 73 6.30 12.27 11.07
CA PHE A 73 5.16 11.42 10.73
C PHE A 73 4.89 11.41 9.21
N GLN A 74 5.06 12.54 8.54
CA GLN A 74 4.91 12.61 7.08
C GLN A 74 5.99 11.82 6.34
N LEU A 75 7.23 11.83 6.84
CA LEU A 75 8.39 11.19 6.21
C LEU A 75 8.22 9.68 6.01
N GLN A 76 7.41 9.00 6.83
CA GLN A 76 7.14 7.56 6.67
C GLN A 76 6.54 7.22 5.31
N PHE A 77 5.71 8.10 4.72
CA PHE A 77 5.03 7.82 3.45
C PHE A 77 6.00 7.75 2.27
N PRO A 78 6.86 8.75 2.02
CA PRO A 78 7.87 8.62 0.96
C PRO A 78 8.88 7.50 1.25
N LEU A 79 9.27 7.27 2.52
CA LEU A 79 10.19 6.17 2.85
C LEU A 79 9.59 4.79 2.59
N ALA A 80 8.31 4.57 2.93
CA ALA A 80 7.64 3.31 2.65
C ALA A 80 7.53 3.06 1.13
N ASN A 81 7.18 4.08 0.35
CA ASN A 81 7.13 3.97 -1.10
C ASN A 81 8.52 3.75 -1.71
N LEU A 82 9.57 4.40 -1.18
CA LEU A 82 10.95 4.17 -1.59
C LEU A 82 11.38 2.72 -1.30
N ALA A 83 11.07 2.20 -0.13
CA ALA A 83 11.36 0.81 0.22
C ALA A 83 10.66 -0.16 -0.75
N MET A 84 9.39 0.08 -1.08
CA MET A 84 8.67 -0.71 -2.09
C MET A 84 9.31 -0.57 -3.47
N CYS A 85 9.67 0.63 -3.90
CA CYS A 85 10.42 0.85 -5.15
C CYS A 85 11.68 -0.03 -5.20
N LEU A 86 12.50 0.00 -4.15
CA LEU A 86 13.74 -0.78 -4.08
C LEU A 86 13.48 -2.30 -4.11
N VAL A 87 12.46 -2.78 -3.42
CA VAL A 87 12.07 -4.20 -3.43
C VAL A 87 11.65 -4.64 -4.85
N PHE A 88 10.78 -3.87 -5.50
CA PHE A 88 10.36 -4.17 -6.87
C PHE A 88 11.53 -4.07 -7.86
N ALA A 89 12.34 -3.00 -7.80
CA ALA A 89 13.50 -2.83 -8.68
C ALA A 89 14.52 -3.95 -8.51
N ARG A 90 14.78 -4.39 -7.27
CA ARG A 90 15.72 -5.49 -7.00
C ARG A 90 15.21 -6.84 -7.51
N THR A 91 13.90 -7.07 -7.46
CA THR A 91 13.31 -8.34 -7.89
C THR A 91 13.01 -8.41 -9.38
N ALA A 92 12.91 -7.27 -10.07
CA ALA A 92 12.60 -7.19 -11.49
C ALA A 92 13.55 -7.99 -12.39
N PRO A 93 14.90 -7.94 -12.21
CA PRO A 93 15.83 -8.70 -13.06
C PRO A 93 15.95 -10.18 -12.67
N THR A 94 15.28 -10.64 -11.62
CA THR A 94 15.39 -12.02 -11.14
C THR A 94 14.56 -12.99 -11.98
N ARG A 95 14.87 -14.30 -11.84
CA ARG A 95 14.09 -15.36 -12.50
C ARG A 95 12.64 -15.43 -12.05
N LYS A 96 12.32 -14.93 -10.86
CA LYS A 96 10.96 -14.84 -10.31
C LYS A 96 10.67 -13.39 -9.89
N PRO A 97 10.28 -12.52 -10.83
CA PRO A 97 9.88 -11.15 -10.53
C PRO A 97 8.76 -11.11 -9.48
N LEU A 98 8.71 -10.06 -8.64
CA LEU A 98 7.76 -9.99 -7.53
C LEU A 98 6.29 -10.09 -8.01
N VAL A 99 5.95 -9.46 -9.13
CA VAL A 99 4.60 -9.56 -9.71
C VAL A 99 4.25 -11.01 -10.10
N ALA A 100 5.22 -11.81 -10.56
CA ALA A 100 5.00 -13.24 -10.85
C ALA A 100 4.74 -14.04 -9.55
N GLN A 101 5.44 -13.72 -8.47
CA GLN A 101 5.22 -14.36 -7.17
C GLN A 101 3.81 -14.06 -6.63
N LEU A 102 3.39 -12.78 -6.66
CA LEU A 102 2.05 -12.35 -6.24
C LEU A 102 0.95 -12.93 -7.14
N ALA A 103 1.18 -12.99 -8.45
CA ALA A 103 0.23 -13.60 -9.38
C ALA A 103 0.05 -15.11 -9.12
N ALA A 104 1.12 -15.83 -8.77
CA ALA A 104 1.07 -17.25 -8.45
C ALA A 104 0.24 -17.57 -7.19
N GLU A 105 0.11 -16.61 -6.25
CA GLU A 105 -0.76 -16.76 -5.08
C GLU A 105 -2.25 -16.62 -5.42
N VAL A 106 -2.58 -15.85 -6.47
CA VAL A 106 -3.98 -15.54 -6.84
C VAL A 106 -4.48 -16.43 -7.98
N VAL A 107 -3.60 -16.81 -8.90
CA VAL A 107 -3.93 -17.59 -10.10
C VAL A 107 -3.13 -18.88 -10.08
N ALA A 108 -3.83 -20.02 -9.98
CA ALA A 108 -3.20 -21.32 -10.16
C ALA A 108 -2.85 -21.52 -11.64
N PHE A 109 -1.64 -21.16 -12.04
CA PHE A 109 -1.14 -21.46 -13.38
C PHE A 109 -0.92 -22.97 -13.52
N LYS A 110 -1.37 -23.54 -14.64
CA LYS A 110 -1.05 -24.91 -14.99
C LYS A 110 0.46 -25.01 -15.17
N GLN A 111 1.10 -25.94 -14.48
CA GLN A 111 2.57 -26.11 -14.37
C GLN A 111 3.35 -26.08 -15.72
N SER A 112 2.66 -26.24 -16.83
CA SER A 112 3.22 -26.19 -18.20
C SER A 112 3.39 -24.77 -18.77
N ASP A 113 2.65 -23.77 -18.22
CA ASP A 113 2.63 -22.41 -18.75
C ASP A 113 3.58 -21.46 -18.03
N ASP A 114 4.10 -21.87 -16.85
CA ASP A 114 5.00 -21.06 -16.01
C ASP A 114 6.34 -20.70 -16.68
N ASN A 115 6.75 -21.47 -17.68
CA ASN A 115 8.04 -21.29 -18.36
C ASN A 115 7.95 -20.57 -19.72
N HIS A 116 6.78 -19.98 -20.06
CA HIS A 116 6.64 -19.29 -21.33
C HIS A 116 7.45 -17.98 -21.35
N PRO A 117 8.42 -17.78 -22.26
CA PRO A 117 9.31 -16.62 -22.26
C PRO A 117 8.55 -15.27 -22.41
N GLY A 118 7.40 -15.29 -23.07
CA GLY A 118 6.53 -14.11 -23.19
C GLY A 118 5.89 -13.69 -21.88
N LEU A 119 5.49 -14.65 -21.04
CA LEU A 119 4.90 -14.40 -19.73
C LEU A 119 5.95 -13.88 -18.74
N HIS A 120 7.16 -14.44 -18.79
CA HIS A 120 8.28 -13.95 -17.97
C HIS A 120 8.63 -12.49 -18.29
N ARG A 121 8.71 -12.13 -19.58
CA ARG A 121 8.94 -10.73 -20.00
C ARG A 121 7.82 -9.78 -19.53
N PHE A 122 6.60 -10.24 -19.56
CA PHE A 122 5.47 -9.45 -19.00
C PHE A 122 5.65 -9.22 -17.50
N PHE A 123 5.91 -10.25 -16.71
CA PHE A 123 6.08 -10.11 -15.26
C PHE A 123 7.29 -9.24 -14.90
N GLN A 124 8.38 -9.35 -15.64
CA GLN A 124 9.54 -8.48 -15.48
C GLN A 124 9.19 -7.03 -15.79
N GLY A 125 8.51 -6.76 -16.91
CA GLY A 125 8.06 -5.41 -17.28
C GLY A 125 7.06 -4.83 -16.29
N ALA A 126 6.10 -5.63 -15.82
CA ALA A 126 5.14 -5.22 -14.80
C ALA A 126 5.83 -4.89 -13.46
N THR A 127 6.86 -5.66 -13.07
CA THR A 127 7.64 -5.38 -11.86
C THR A 127 8.41 -4.06 -11.98
N TRP A 128 9.02 -3.77 -13.13
CA TRP A 128 9.66 -2.48 -13.40
C TRP A 128 8.66 -1.31 -13.43
N PHE A 129 7.48 -1.54 -14.00
CA PHE A 129 6.41 -0.54 -14.01
C PHE A 129 5.99 -0.17 -12.59
N TRP A 130 5.80 -1.16 -11.70
CA TRP A 130 5.48 -0.91 -10.29
C TRP A 130 6.62 -0.20 -9.55
N ALA A 131 7.89 -0.57 -9.82
CA ALA A 131 9.04 0.15 -9.26
C ALA A 131 9.02 1.64 -9.65
N GLY A 132 8.76 1.94 -10.93
CA GLY A 132 8.64 3.31 -11.42
C GLY A 132 7.47 4.07 -10.79
N LEU A 133 6.33 3.40 -10.58
CA LEU A 133 5.15 3.97 -9.95
C LEU A 133 5.40 4.31 -8.47
N PHE A 134 6.07 3.42 -7.72
CA PHE A 134 6.47 3.72 -6.34
C PHE A 134 7.54 4.82 -6.26
N LEU A 135 8.45 4.91 -7.24
CA LEU A 135 9.38 6.02 -7.32
C LEU A 135 8.65 7.36 -7.54
N LEU A 136 7.69 7.39 -8.46
CA LEU A 136 6.86 8.56 -8.71
C LEU A 136 6.08 8.98 -7.45
N LEU A 137 5.50 8.03 -6.73
CA LEU A 137 4.85 8.27 -5.44
C LEU A 137 5.83 8.86 -4.41
N THR A 138 7.04 8.30 -4.30
CA THR A 138 8.07 8.80 -3.39
C THR A 138 8.40 10.26 -3.68
N LEU A 139 8.69 10.59 -4.94
CA LEU A 139 9.05 11.95 -5.35
C LEU A 139 7.87 12.92 -5.18
N GLY A 140 6.68 12.52 -5.60
CA GLY A 140 5.47 13.33 -5.43
C GLY A 140 5.16 13.63 -3.97
N MET A 141 5.28 12.63 -3.09
CA MET A 141 5.07 12.84 -1.65
C MET A 141 6.15 13.69 -1.00
N ALA A 142 7.42 13.55 -1.43
CA ALA A 142 8.49 14.41 -0.95
C ALA A 142 8.23 15.89 -1.30
N VAL A 143 7.81 16.18 -2.51
CA VAL A 143 7.43 17.53 -2.92
C VAL A 143 6.22 18.04 -2.14
N MET A 144 5.17 17.22 -2.00
CA MET A 144 3.97 17.60 -1.23
C MET A 144 4.27 17.85 0.24
N MET A 145 5.24 17.15 0.83
CA MET A 145 5.64 17.34 2.22
C MET A 145 6.27 18.73 2.46
N GLU A 146 6.92 19.30 1.44
CA GLU A 146 7.53 20.64 1.52
C GLU A 146 6.56 21.77 1.17
N THR A 147 5.58 21.48 0.29
CA THR A 147 4.69 22.52 -0.27
C THR A 147 3.35 22.64 0.43
N GLU A 148 2.87 21.56 1.07
CA GLU A 148 1.51 21.47 1.57
C GLU A 148 1.45 21.43 3.10
N PRO A 149 0.44 22.06 3.73
CA PRO A 149 0.22 21.93 5.16
C PRO A 149 -0.12 20.48 5.53
N PHE A 150 0.25 20.07 6.74
CA PHE A 150 0.14 18.69 7.23
C PHE A 150 -1.21 18.02 6.94
N LYS A 151 -2.32 18.74 7.18
CA LYS A 151 -3.68 18.22 6.93
C LYS A 151 -3.92 17.90 5.46
N LEU A 152 -3.56 18.82 4.57
CA LEU A 152 -3.75 18.65 3.12
C LEU A 152 -2.82 17.56 2.58
N PHE A 153 -1.59 17.48 3.07
CA PHE A 153 -0.68 16.37 2.76
C PHE A 153 -1.30 15.02 3.10
N MET A 154 -1.89 14.84 4.28
CA MET A 154 -2.52 13.57 4.70
C MET A 154 -3.69 13.17 3.81
N LEU A 155 -4.53 14.12 3.42
CA LEU A 155 -5.64 13.88 2.49
C LEU A 155 -5.13 13.51 1.09
N LEU A 156 -4.26 14.36 0.53
CA LEU A 156 -3.75 14.18 -0.83
C LEU A 156 -2.91 12.91 -0.96
N SER A 157 -2.05 12.60 0.02
CA SER A 157 -1.23 11.38 0.01
C SER A 157 -2.09 10.12 -0.07
N SER A 158 -3.21 10.08 0.66
CA SER A 158 -4.15 8.96 0.63
C SER A 158 -4.85 8.84 -0.73
N VAL A 159 -5.37 9.94 -1.26
CA VAL A 159 -6.06 9.97 -2.57
C VAL A 159 -5.11 9.62 -3.71
N VAL A 160 -3.92 10.22 -3.72
CA VAL A 160 -2.90 9.97 -4.75
C VAL A 160 -2.41 8.52 -4.70
N THR A 161 -2.14 7.98 -3.51
CA THR A 161 -1.71 6.58 -3.36
C THR A 161 -2.78 5.61 -3.86
N LEU A 162 -4.04 5.78 -3.43
CA LEU A 162 -5.14 4.92 -3.87
C LEU A 162 -5.39 5.06 -5.37
N GLY A 163 -5.43 6.28 -5.88
CA GLY A 163 -5.66 6.55 -7.30
C GLY A 163 -4.56 5.95 -8.18
N LEU A 164 -3.29 6.19 -7.84
CA LEU A 164 -2.16 5.69 -8.61
C LEU A 164 -2.03 4.16 -8.52
N THR A 165 -2.31 3.58 -7.35
CA THR A 165 -2.31 2.12 -7.16
C THR A 165 -3.44 1.46 -7.96
N ALA A 166 -4.65 2.02 -7.93
CA ALA A 166 -5.78 1.53 -8.72
C ALA A 166 -5.50 1.66 -10.23
N PHE A 167 -4.95 2.78 -10.66
CA PHE A 167 -4.53 2.99 -12.04
C PHE A 167 -3.47 1.96 -12.46
N GLY A 168 -2.43 1.77 -11.64
CA GLY A 168 -1.37 0.79 -11.89
C GLY A 168 -1.91 -0.64 -12.01
N ALA A 169 -2.83 -1.01 -11.12
CA ALA A 169 -3.50 -2.32 -11.16
C ALA A 169 -4.32 -2.49 -12.44
N ALA A 170 -5.08 -1.47 -12.85
CA ALA A 170 -5.87 -1.50 -14.08
C ALA A 170 -4.97 -1.65 -15.32
N VAL A 171 -3.89 -0.88 -15.40
CA VAL A 171 -2.91 -0.97 -16.52
C VAL A 171 -2.28 -2.36 -16.56
N CYS A 172 -1.84 -2.90 -15.43
CA CYS A 172 -1.28 -4.26 -15.37
C CYS A 172 -2.30 -5.32 -15.77
N ALA A 173 -3.55 -5.21 -15.35
CA ALA A 173 -4.61 -6.15 -15.73
C ALA A 173 -4.87 -6.10 -17.24
N LEU A 174 -5.03 -4.93 -17.81
CA LEU A 174 -5.24 -4.77 -19.27
C LEU A 174 -4.05 -5.32 -20.06
N TRP A 175 -2.83 -5.03 -19.63
CA TRP A 175 -1.62 -5.56 -20.26
C TRP A 175 -1.54 -7.08 -20.16
N PHE A 176 -1.86 -7.64 -19.00
CA PHE A 176 -1.92 -9.09 -18.78
C PHE A 176 -2.92 -9.77 -19.74
N PHE A 177 -4.15 -9.26 -19.84
CA PHE A 177 -5.15 -9.78 -20.77
C PHE A 177 -4.70 -9.67 -22.24
N ALA A 178 -4.05 -8.57 -22.61
CA ALA A 178 -3.53 -8.42 -23.96
C ALA A 178 -2.43 -9.44 -24.28
N VAL A 179 -1.53 -9.72 -23.33
CA VAL A 179 -0.46 -10.73 -23.47
C VAL A 179 -1.05 -12.13 -23.58
N ILE A 180 -1.99 -12.50 -22.70
CA ILE A 180 -2.63 -13.83 -22.73
C ILE A 180 -3.36 -14.06 -24.07
N ARG A 181 -4.10 -13.06 -24.55
CA ARG A 181 -4.76 -13.16 -25.86
C ARG A 181 -3.77 -13.36 -27.00
N ARG A 182 -2.62 -12.70 -26.97
CA ARG A 182 -1.55 -12.84 -27.97
C ARG A 182 -0.87 -14.21 -27.93
N LEU A 183 -0.76 -14.80 -26.74
CA LEU A 183 -0.11 -16.10 -26.54
C LEU A 183 -1.08 -17.28 -26.72
N GLY A 184 -2.39 -17.03 -26.91
CA GLY A 184 -3.41 -18.07 -27.06
C GLY A 184 -3.61 -18.93 -25.82
N LEU A 185 -3.20 -18.42 -24.63
CA LEU A 185 -3.30 -19.14 -23.37
C LEU A 185 -4.74 -19.07 -22.82
N GLY A 186 -5.34 -20.23 -22.55
CA GLY A 186 -6.67 -20.33 -21.95
C GLY A 186 -6.59 -20.18 -20.43
N LEU A 187 -7.18 -19.10 -19.87
CA LEU A 187 -7.30 -18.94 -18.41
C LEU A 187 -8.37 -19.92 -17.88
N ARG A 188 -7.96 -20.83 -17.00
CA ARG A 188 -8.88 -21.52 -16.10
C ARG A 188 -8.75 -20.89 -14.72
N PHE A 189 -9.72 -20.06 -14.35
CA PHE A 189 -9.84 -19.62 -12.97
C PHE A 189 -10.19 -20.83 -12.11
N SER A 190 -9.36 -21.13 -11.11
CA SER A 190 -9.73 -22.10 -10.08
C SER A 190 -10.87 -21.48 -9.29
N ALA A 191 -12.08 -22.01 -9.47
CA ALA A 191 -13.18 -21.73 -8.54
C ALA A 191 -12.76 -22.34 -7.18
N ALA A 192 -12.54 -21.46 -6.19
CA ALA A 192 -12.36 -21.84 -4.80
C ALA A 192 -13.67 -22.35 -4.21
#